data_f188f6a4e5e2dfb81ec930dd1da7127b
#
_entry.id   f188f6a4e5e2dfb81ec930dd1da7127b
#
_cell.length_a   1.000
_cell.length_b   1.000
_cell.length_c   1.000
_cell.angle_alpha   90.00
_cell.angle_beta   90.00
_cell.angle_gamma   90.00
#
_symmetry.space_group_name_H-M   'P 1'
#
loop_
_entity.id
_entity.type
_entity.pdbx_description
1 polymer ?
#
loop_
_entity_poly.entity_id
_entity_poly.type
_entity_poly.pdbx_seq_one_letter_code
_entity_poly.pdbx_strand_id
1 'polypeptide(L)'
;MTTCAKYSVDSDYITSSKSKFTLDQDIAWEEGGFLLAKFKDSGTVAYFGVTDSMEDDELVCNKLISLVNFQFAATRVSGASFETHGRNLLNKYLIEDTSKKMSALQLEVVTNTSHLYQPKEQVTPTNLMTYFVNAFKKYNIVWGFNGIVNGALKTTLEKKTKTLQIKDNSSDFVNWKVSTTSVGKGVENELLIVNKNTSNSEGPNILATYYLTTDNELTTDINHPKVNRPTITKVYIYDTTEVDKPAYQDVADSELKGNYYAHEISFGLYLNSQLISFEDLTEGTLVNISHKGVTYRSVLTGISFSNTTDYVTLKFGHIRSRLSELLN
;
A
#
# COMPACT_ATOMS: atom_id res chain seq x y z
N MET A 1 6.30 29.70 7.92
CA MET A 1 7.37 28.68 7.76
C MET A 1 8.17 28.71 9.04
N THR A 2 8.35 27.57 9.69
CA THR A 2 9.14 27.44 10.92
C THR A 2 10.17 26.32 10.74
N THR A 3 11.17 26.27 11.60
CA THR A 3 12.11 25.17 11.68
C THR A 3 11.66 24.15 12.74
N CYS A 4 12.17 22.94 12.65
CA CYS A 4 11.82 21.85 13.57
C CYS A 4 13.06 21.48 14.41
N ALA A 5 12.92 21.56 15.74
CA ALA A 5 13.98 21.22 16.68
C ALA A 5 14.20 19.70 16.79
N LYS A 6 13.10 18.97 16.82
CA LYS A 6 13.10 17.50 16.87
C LYS A 6 12.05 16.97 15.92
N TYR A 7 12.33 15.81 15.33
CA TYR A 7 11.37 15.11 14.51
C TYR A 7 11.58 13.58 14.61
N SER A 8 10.47 12.87 14.50
CA SER A 8 10.43 11.43 14.27
C SER A 8 9.39 11.15 13.19
N VAL A 9 9.85 10.80 12.02
CA VAL A 9 9.01 10.44 10.89
C VAL A 9 8.85 8.93 10.86
N ASP A 10 7.62 8.45 10.85
CA ASP A 10 7.26 7.07 10.55
C ASP A 10 6.11 7.06 9.55
N SER A 11 6.43 6.77 8.30
CA SER A 11 5.48 6.63 7.20
C SER A 11 5.44 5.17 6.78
N ASP A 12 4.32 4.50 7.03
CA ASP A 12 4.08 3.12 6.65
C ASP A 12 2.68 3.02 6.03
N TYR A 13 2.59 2.65 4.75
CA TYR A 13 1.32 2.67 4.03
C TYR A 13 0.31 1.63 4.54
N ILE A 14 0.79 0.57 5.18
CA ILE A 14 -0.03 -0.56 5.62
C ILE A 14 -0.53 -0.38 7.05
N THR A 15 0.29 0.23 7.90
CA THR A 15 0.00 0.40 9.33
C THR A 15 -0.36 1.84 9.69
N SER A 16 -1.10 2.02 10.78
CA SER A 16 -1.34 3.35 11.34
C SER A 16 -0.09 3.79 12.09
N SER A 17 0.78 4.53 11.42
CA SER A 17 1.96 5.16 12.00
C SER A 17 1.74 6.65 12.17
N LYS A 18 2.34 7.23 13.22
CA LYS A 18 2.28 8.66 13.51
C LYS A 18 3.68 9.26 13.47
N SER A 19 3.80 10.43 12.85
CA SER A 19 5.02 11.22 12.85
C SER A 19 4.88 12.37 13.84
N LYS A 20 5.99 12.78 14.48
CA LYS A 20 6.03 13.80 15.52
C LYS A 20 7.05 14.87 15.19
N PHE A 21 6.70 16.12 15.44
CA PHE A 21 7.51 17.29 15.13
C PHE A 21 7.46 18.29 16.29
N THR A 22 8.60 18.55 16.94
CA THR A 22 8.74 19.67 17.88
C THR A 22 9.19 20.90 17.12
N LEU A 23 8.40 21.95 17.11
CA LEU A 23 8.66 23.15 16.33
C LEU A 23 9.44 24.17 17.16
N ASP A 24 10.33 24.95 16.50
CA ASP A 24 11.12 26.01 17.16
C ASP A 24 10.26 27.23 17.55
N GLN A 25 9.05 27.35 17.00
CA GLN A 25 8.13 28.44 17.23
C GLN A 25 6.70 27.92 17.22
N ASP A 26 5.86 28.52 18.06
CA ASP A 26 4.43 28.29 18.01
C ASP A 26 3.86 28.64 16.64
N ILE A 27 3.08 27.73 16.09
CA ILE A 27 2.35 27.93 14.85
C ILE A 27 0.86 27.77 15.07
N ALA A 28 0.07 28.47 14.30
CA ALA A 28 -1.34 28.16 14.18
C ALA A 28 -1.48 26.81 13.48
N TRP A 29 -2.12 25.87 14.14
CA TRP A 29 -2.44 24.55 13.58
C TRP A 29 -3.92 24.22 13.85
N GLU A 30 -4.47 23.32 13.07
CA GLU A 30 -5.81 22.78 13.27
C GLU A 30 -5.79 21.27 12.99
N GLU A 31 -6.64 20.52 13.65
CA GLU A 31 -6.85 19.10 13.36
C GLU A 31 -7.35 18.96 11.92
N GLY A 32 -6.77 18.02 11.18
CA GLY A 32 -7.06 17.82 9.74
C GLY A 32 -6.38 18.80 8.81
N GLY A 33 -5.57 19.74 9.31
CA GLY A 33 -4.69 20.58 8.50
C GLY A 33 -3.55 19.77 7.87
N PHE A 34 -2.69 20.43 7.09
CA PHE A 34 -1.59 19.77 6.40
C PHE A 34 -0.23 20.25 6.89
N LEU A 35 0.68 19.29 7.10
CA LEU A 35 2.09 19.54 7.35
C LEU A 35 2.94 19.11 6.15
N LEU A 36 3.75 20.03 5.63
CA LEU A 36 4.78 19.76 4.64
C LEU A 36 6.15 20.05 5.26
N ALA A 37 6.94 18.99 5.52
CA ALA A 37 8.31 19.13 5.97
C ALA A 37 9.29 18.93 4.80
N LYS A 38 10.35 19.75 4.78
CA LYS A 38 11.42 19.69 3.77
C LYS A 38 12.77 19.69 4.42
N PHE A 39 13.73 19.00 3.84
CA PHE A 39 15.13 19.16 4.21
C PHE A 39 15.59 20.58 3.86
N LYS A 40 16.24 21.24 4.82
CA LYS A 40 16.60 22.67 4.71
C LYS A 40 17.55 22.93 3.54
N ASP A 41 18.54 22.06 3.35
CA ASP A 41 19.62 22.30 2.37
C ASP A 41 19.21 21.94 0.95
N SER A 42 18.44 20.89 0.73
CA SER A 42 18.02 20.44 -0.61
C SER A 42 16.65 20.94 -1.02
N GLY A 43 15.78 21.32 -0.07
CA GLY A 43 14.38 21.61 -0.33
C GLY A 43 13.53 20.38 -0.66
N THR A 44 14.15 19.18 -0.67
CA THR A 44 13.47 17.91 -0.92
C THR A 44 12.40 17.68 0.14
N VAL A 45 11.23 17.22 -0.28
CA VAL A 45 10.14 16.87 0.64
C VAL A 45 10.55 15.67 1.49
N ALA A 46 10.66 15.90 2.78
CA ALA A 46 10.98 14.87 3.77
C ALA A 46 9.73 14.15 4.29
N TYR A 47 8.62 14.90 4.42
CA TYR A 47 7.36 14.35 4.89
C TYR A 47 6.20 15.21 4.42
N PHE A 48 5.07 14.57 4.15
CA PHE A 48 3.77 15.21 3.98
C PHE A 48 2.72 14.41 4.76
N GLY A 49 1.91 15.11 5.55
CA GLY A 49 0.89 14.46 6.37
C GLY A 49 -0.22 15.40 6.82
N VAL A 50 -1.14 14.83 7.57
CA VAL A 50 -2.33 15.47 8.12
C VAL A 50 -2.12 15.66 9.61
N THR A 51 -2.32 16.86 10.12
CA THR A 51 -2.20 17.18 11.55
C THR A 51 -3.31 16.50 12.35
N ASP A 52 -2.95 15.86 13.45
CA ASP A 52 -3.84 15.06 14.29
C ASP A 52 -4.05 15.73 15.66
N SER A 53 -2.96 15.96 16.39
CA SER A 53 -2.99 16.53 17.73
C SER A 53 -1.71 17.29 18.06
N MET A 54 -1.72 18.05 19.14
CA MET A 54 -0.55 18.60 19.80
C MET A 54 -0.40 17.91 21.17
N GLU A 55 0.72 17.22 21.37
CA GLU A 55 1.04 16.49 22.58
C GLU A 55 2.36 17.02 23.15
N ASP A 56 2.36 17.67 24.31
CA ASP A 56 3.58 18.18 24.98
C ASP A 56 4.54 18.95 24.04
N ASP A 57 4.06 19.93 23.29
CA ASP A 57 4.78 20.72 22.27
C ASP A 57 5.18 19.94 21.02
N GLU A 58 4.76 18.68 20.88
CA GLU A 58 4.95 17.90 19.68
C GLU A 58 3.70 17.90 18.81
N LEU A 59 3.82 18.40 17.59
CA LEU A 59 2.78 18.27 16.57
C LEU A 59 2.76 16.83 16.04
N VAL A 60 1.67 16.13 16.29
CA VAL A 60 1.45 14.75 15.85
C VAL A 60 0.76 14.78 14.48
N CYS A 61 1.28 14.03 13.53
CA CYS A 61 0.75 13.96 12.19
C CYS A 61 0.53 12.52 11.74
N ASN A 62 -0.58 12.31 11.06
CA ASN A 62 -0.88 11.10 10.33
C ASN A 62 -0.49 11.26 8.85
N LYS A 63 -0.34 10.18 8.12
CA LYS A 63 -0.11 10.24 6.67
C LYS A 63 -1.37 10.61 5.89
N LEU A 64 -1.20 11.00 4.63
CA LEU A 64 -2.28 11.46 3.74
C LEU A 64 -3.50 10.54 3.72
N ILE A 65 -3.28 9.22 3.67
CA ILE A 65 -4.37 8.23 3.59
C ILE A 65 -5.31 8.26 4.80
N SER A 66 -4.89 8.84 5.94
CA SER A 66 -5.75 9.00 7.12
C SER A 66 -6.96 9.90 6.87
N LEU A 67 -6.91 10.79 5.87
CA LEU A 67 -8.05 11.61 5.46
C LEU A 67 -9.29 10.80 5.10
N VAL A 68 -9.10 9.57 4.69
CA VAL A 68 -10.20 8.67 4.30
C VAL A 68 -10.47 7.58 5.34
N ASN A 69 -10.04 7.79 6.58
CA ASN A 69 -10.33 6.88 7.70
C ASN A 69 -11.78 7.06 8.21
N PHE A 70 -12.72 6.78 7.34
CA PHE A 70 -14.14 6.80 7.67
C PHE A 70 -14.89 5.70 6.91
N GLN A 71 -16.06 5.33 7.43
CA GLN A 71 -16.95 4.40 6.73
C GLN A 71 -17.68 5.09 5.60
N PHE A 72 -17.86 4.39 4.49
CA PHE A 72 -18.64 4.84 3.37
C PHE A 72 -19.65 3.77 2.90
N ALA A 73 -20.76 4.22 2.36
CA ALA A 73 -21.68 3.32 1.67
C ALA A 73 -21.11 3.03 0.29
N ALA A 74 -20.69 1.80 0.08
CA ALA A 74 -20.14 1.41 -1.22
C ALA A 74 -21.23 1.60 -2.28
N THR A 75 -20.96 2.47 -3.23
CA THR A 75 -21.79 2.65 -4.41
C THR A 75 -21.00 2.22 -5.62
N ARG A 76 -21.67 1.76 -6.65
CA ARG A 76 -21.03 1.49 -7.95
C ARG A 76 -20.42 2.77 -8.50
N VAL A 77 -19.12 2.91 -8.29
CA VAL A 77 -18.31 3.94 -8.92
C VAL A 77 -17.34 3.23 -9.85
N SER A 78 -17.66 3.23 -11.13
CA SER A 78 -16.85 2.57 -12.14
C SER A 78 -15.59 3.37 -12.47
N GLY A 79 -14.62 2.70 -13.07
CA GLY A 79 -13.42 3.30 -13.62
C GLY A 79 -12.80 2.39 -14.68
N ALA A 80 -12.13 3.00 -15.66
CA ALA A 80 -11.41 2.25 -16.69
C ALA A 80 -10.20 1.48 -16.13
N SER A 81 -9.73 1.88 -14.94
CA SER A 81 -8.69 1.23 -14.17
C SER A 81 -9.01 1.38 -12.69
N PHE A 82 -8.29 0.65 -11.81
CA PHE A 82 -8.45 0.83 -10.37
C PHE A 82 -8.10 2.25 -9.93
N GLU A 83 -7.07 2.86 -10.50
CA GLU A 83 -6.68 4.25 -10.19
C GLU A 83 -7.80 5.24 -10.52
N THR A 84 -8.45 5.08 -11.68
CA THR A 84 -9.60 5.91 -12.07
C THR A 84 -10.78 5.69 -11.14
N HIS A 85 -11.06 4.43 -10.77
CA HIS A 85 -12.09 4.08 -9.79
C HIS A 85 -11.79 4.74 -8.42
N GLY A 86 -10.56 4.59 -7.92
CA GLY A 86 -10.11 5.21 -6.66
C GLY A 86 -10.23 6.73 -6.66
N ARG A 87 -9.83 7.39 -7.76
CA ARG A 87 -10.05 8.83 -7.93
C ARG A 87 -11.53 9.19 -7.84
N ASN A 88 -12.39 8.45 -8.50
CA ASN A 88 -13.83 8.72 -8.50
C ASN A 88 -14.44 8.52 -7.10
N LEU A 89 -13.94 7.54 -6.32
CA LEU A 89 -14.33 7.39 -4.91
C LEU A 89 -13.88 8.58 -4.06
N LEU A 90 -12.61 9.00 -4.17
CA LEU A 90 -12.09 10.16 -3.44
C LEU A 90 -12.83 11.44 -3.83
N ASN A 91 -13.12 11.62 -5.12
CA ASN A 91 -13.90 12.77 -5.57
C ASN A 91 -15.26 12.79 -4.90
N LYS A 92 -16.00 11.68 -4.96
CA LYS A 92 -17.35 11.58 -4.41
C LYS A 92 -17.43 11.76 -2.89
N TYR A 93 -16.55 11.08 -2.14
CA TYR A 93 -16.67 10.99 -0.68
C TYR A 93 -15.75 11.95 0.08
N LEU A 94 -14.81 12.62 -0.58
CA LEU A 94 -13.89 13.54 0.05
C LEU A 94 -14.00 14.96 -0.48
N ILE A 95 -14.10 15.15 -1.81
CA ILE A 95 -14.11 16.49 -2.43
C ILE A 95 -15.53 17.04 -2.62
N GLU A 96 -16.43 16.24 -3.18
CA GLU A 96 -17.84 16.63 -3.41
C GLU A 96 -18.65 16.68 -2.11
N ASP A 97 -18.23 15.93 -1.09
CA ASP A 97 -18.81 16.00 0.23
C ASP A 97 -18.34 17.28 0.94
N THR A 98 -19.19 18.30 0.89
CA THR A 98 -18.89 19.61 1.48
C THR A 98 -18.61 19.59 2.98
N SER A 99 -19.07 18.53 3.69
CA SER A 99 -18.76 18.33 5.10
C SER A 99 -17.28 18.06 5.37
N LYS A 100 -16.54 17.56 4.38
CA LYS A 100 -15.10 17.24 4.49
C LYS A 100 -14.18 18.43 4.25
N LYS A 101 -14.68 19.54 3.70
CA LYS A 101 -13.92 20.78 3.44
C LYS A 101 -12.65 20.60 2.61
N MET A 102 -12.62 19.64 1.67
CA MET A 102 -11.43 19.27 0.88
C MET A 102 -11.47 19.79 -0.56
N SER A 103 -12.14 20.91 -0.82
CA SER A 103 -12.30 21.48 -2.16
C SER A 103 -10.97 21.92 -2.83
N ALA A 104 -9.91 22.16 -2.05
CA ALA A 104 -8.58 22.50 -2.56
C ALA A 104 -7.75 21.27 -2.98
N LEU A 105 -8.26 20.06 -2.79
CA LEU A 105 -7.58 18.83 -3.16
C LEU A 105 -7.76 18.54 -4.66
N GLN A 106 -6.66 18.35 -5.38
CA GLN A 106 -6.64 17.95 -6.79
C GLN A 106 -6.15 16.51 -6.91
N LEU A 107 -6.91 15.68 -7.62
CA LEU A 107 -6.64 14.27 -7.80
C LEU A 107 -6.18 13.99 -9.23
N GLU A 108 -4.93 13.61 -9.39
CA GLU A 108 -4.37 13.13 -10.66
C GLU A 108 -4.32 11.60 -10.67
N VAL A 109 -4.42 11.02 -11.85
CA VAL A 109 -4.34 9.57 -12.05
C VAL A 109 -3.25 9.30 -13.07
N VAL A 110 -2.31 8.44 -12.67
CA VAL A 110 -1.37 7.80 -13.60
C VAL A 110 -1.80 6.35 -13.74
N THR A 111 -2.43 6.04 -14.87
CA THR A 111 -3.00 4.70 -15.10
C THR A 111 -1.93 3.73 -15.54
N ASN A 112 -1.68 2.73 -14.70
CA ASN A 112 -0.73 1.64 -14.95
C ASN A 112 -1.38 0.25 -14.88
N THR A 113 -2.68 0.17 -14.54
CA THR A 113 -3.45 -1.08 -14.55
C THR A 113 -4.22 -1.21 -15.86
N SER A 114 -4.35 -2.44 -16.36
CA SER A 114 -5.08 -2.73 -17.60
C SER A 114 -6.51 -3.22 -17.35
N HIS A 115 -6.92 -3.37 -16.09
CA HIS A 115 -8.21 -3.97 -15.75
C HIS A 115 -9.27 -2.90 -15.50
N LEU A 116 -10.42 -3.09 -16.15
CA LEU A 116 -11.63 -2.37 -15.84
C LEU A 116 -12.10 -2.78 -14.44
N TYR A 117 -12.30 -1.82 -13.56
CA TYR A 117 -12.78 -2.06 -12.22
C TYR A 117 -14.21 -1.59 -12.04
N GLN A 118 -15.10 -2.52 -11.66
CA GLN A 118 -16.47 -2.24 -11.30
C GLN A 118 -16.74 -2.88 -9.93
N PRO A 119 -16.72 -2.10 -8.83
CA PRO A 119 -17.00 -2.65 -7.52
C PRO A 119 -18.46 -3.04 -7.43
N LYS A 120 -18.71 -4.14 -6.74
CA LYS A 120 -20.06 -4.53 -6.34
C LYS A 120 -20.62 -3.52 -5.33
N GLU A 121 -21.92 -3.34 -5.33
CA GLU A 121 -22.62 -2.70 -4.23
C GLU A 121 -22.41 -3.55 -2.98
N GLN A 122 -21.84 -2.96 -1.94
CA GLN A 122 -21.69 -3.63 -0.65
C GLN A 122 -22.85 -3.20 0.25
N VAL A 123 -23.50 -4.17 0.83
CA VAL A 123 -24.53 -3.92 1.85
C VAL A 123 -23.90 -3.53 3.19
N THR A 124 -22.67 -4.00 3.43
CA THR A 124 -21.92 -3.75 4.66
C THR A 124 -21.07 -2.47 4.54
N PRO A 125 -21.11 -1.58 5.54
CA PRO A 125 -20.23 -0.42 5.58
C PRO A 125 -18.76 -0.86 5.50
N THR A 126 -17.99 -0.17 4.68
CA THR A 126 -16.55 -0.43 4.51
C THR A 126 -15.78 0.85 4.86
N ASN A 127 -14.66 0.72 5.55
CA ASN A 127 -13.77 1.84 5.81
C ASN A 127 -12.97 2.15 4.55
N LEU A 128 -13.00 3.42 4.08
CA LEU A 128 -12.39 3.82 2.82
C LEU A 128 -10.86 3.74 2.89
N MET A 129 -10.23 4.05 4.03
CA MET A 129 -8.78 3.87 4.20
C MET A 129 -8.38 2.40 4.07
N THR A 130 -9.10 1.50 4.73
CA THR A 130 -8.88 0.04 4.60
C THR A 130 -9.03 -0.42 3.16
N TYR A 131 -9.99 0.15 2.43
CA TYR A 131 -10.19 -0.15 1.02
C TYR A 131 -8.96 0.21 0.17
N PHE A 132 -8.37 1.41 0.37
CA PHE A 132 -7.14 1.81 -0.33
C PHE A 132 -5.90 1.03 0.12
N VAL A 133 -5.78 0.68 1.40
CA VAL A 133 -4.70 -0.20 1.88
C VAL A 133 -4.80 -1.58 1.23
N ASN A 134 -6.00 -2.12 1.07
CA ASN A 134 -6.21 -3.39 0.36
C ASN A 134 -5.88 -3.27 -1.13
N ALA A 135 -6.18 -2.12 -1.76
CA ALA A 135 -5.77 -1.85 -3.14
C ALA A 135 -4.24 -1.82 -3.30
N PHE A 136 -3.53 -1.23 -2.35
CA PHE A 136 -2.07 -1.30 -2.31
C PHE A 136 -1.58 -2.75 -2.19
N LYS A 137 -2.14 -3.53 -1.26
CA LYS A 137 -1.78 -4.94 -1.07
C LYS A 137 -2.00 -5.79 -2.33
N LYS A 138 -3.10 -5.56 -3.05
CA LYS A 138 -3.50 -6.37 -4.21
C LYS A 138 -2.85 -5.90 -5.52
N TYR A 139 -2.78 -4.59 -5.73
CA TYR A 139 -2.43 -4.00 -7.03
C TYR A 139 -1.19 -3.12 -7.00
N ASN A 140 -0.61 -2.87 -5.83
CA ASN A 140 0.48 -1.91 -5.60
C ASN A 140 0.11 -0.48 -6.04
N ILE A 141 -1.14 -0.08 -5.82
CA ILE A 141 -1.61 1.26 -6.12
C ILE A 141 -1.55 2.09 -4.84
N VAL A 142 -0.90 3.25 -4.93
CA VAL A 142 -0.74 4.19 -3.83
C VAL A 142 -1.47 5.49 -4.12
N TRP A 143 -2.02 6.10 -3.08
CA TRP A 143 -2.45 7.48 -3.10
C TRP A 143 -1.42 8.32 -2.34
N GLY A 144 -0.73 9.18 -3.06
CA GLY A 144 0.41 9.92 -2.55
C GLY A 144 0.37 11.42 -2.86
N PHE A 145 1.15 12.18 -2.10
CA PHE A 145 1.37 13.62 -2.32
C PHE A 145 2.24 13.86 -3.55
N ASN A 146 1.85 14.85 -4.38
CA ASN A 146 2.56 15.23 -5.60
C ASN A 146 2.90 16.73 -5.68
N GLY A 147 2.66 17.48 -4.63
CA GLY A 147 3.04 18.89 -4.56
C GLY A 147 1.90 19.84 -4.22
N ILE A 148 2.25 21.13 -4.16
CA ILE A 148 1.31 22.24 -4.00
C ILE A 148 1.47 23.14 -5.21
N VAL A 149 0.40 23.36 -5.96
CA VAL A 149 0.38 24.21 -7.16
C VAL A 149 -0.77 25.20 -7.06
N ASN A 150 -0.45 26.49 -7.15
CA ASN A 150 -1.43 27.57 -7.04
C ASN A 150 -2.34 27.49 -5.80
N GLY A 151 -1.77 27.07 -4.66
CA GLY A 151 -2.52 26.88 -3.41
C GLY A 151 -3.35 25.59 -3.34
N ALA A 152 -3.43 24.82 -4.41
CA ALA A 152 -4.10 23.51 -4.39
C ALA A 152 -3.12 22.39 -4.05
N LEU A 153 -3.58 21.47 -3.21
CA LEU A 153 -2.87 20.24 -2.87
C LEU A 153 -3.04 19.21 -3.98
N LYS A 154 -1.94 18.91 -4.68
CA LYS A 154 -1.92 17.86 -5.70
C LYS A 154 -1.58 16.50 -5.11
N THR A 155 -2.38 15.51 -5.43
CA THR A 155 -2.15 14.12 -5.07
C THR A 155 -2.34 13.21 -6.27
N THR A 156 -1.69 12.07 -6.26
CA THR A 156 -1.72 11.09 -7.37
C THR A 156 -2.18 9.74 -6.87
N LEU A 157 -3.00 9.06 -7.69
CA LEU A 157 -3.25 7.63 -7.59
C LEU A 157 -2.47 6.94 -8.70
N GLU A 158 -1.55 6.08 -8.32
CA GLU A 158 -0.70 5.40 -9.29
C GLU A 158 -0.21 4.04 -8.80
N LYS A 159 0.08 3.15 -9.75
CA LYS A 159 0.94 1.99 -9.55
C LYS A 159 2.36 2.39 -9.92
N LYS A 160 3.29 2.31 -8.97
CA LYS A 160 4.70 2.60 -9.25
C LYS A 160 5.28 1.56 -10.20
N THR A 161 6.01 2.03 -11.21
CA THR A 161 6.67 1.17 -12.22
C THR A 161 8.19 1.17 -12.10
N LYS A 162 8.76 2.17 -11.44
CA LYS A 162 10.21 2.25 -11.19
C LYS A 162 10.63 1.11 -10.28
N THR A 163 11.72 0.42 -10.64
CA THR A 163 12.31 -0.65 -9.85
C THR A 163 13.73 -0.26 -9.44
N LEU A 164 13.97 -0.19 -8.14
CA LEU A 164 15.29 0.03 -7.57
C LEU A 164 16.09 -1.28 -7.48
N GLN A 165 17.41 -1.18 -7.59
CA GLN A 165 18.34 -2.31 -7.41
C GLN A 165 19.16 -2.05 -6.16
N ILE A 166 19.00 -2.89 -5.14
CA ILE A 166 19.68 -2.77 -3.86
C ILE A 166 20.55 -4.00 -3.63
N LYS A 167 21.81 -3.79 -3.29
CA LYS A 167 22.78 -4.86 -2.98
C LYS A 167 23.42 -4.58 -1.64
N ASP A 168 23.55 -5.61 -0.82
CA ASP A 168 24.11 -5.53 0.54
C ASP A 168 25.63 -5.37 0.61
N ASN A 169 26.28 -5.14 -0.53
CA ASN A 169 27.74 -4.99 -0.61
C ASN A 169 28.24 -3.57 -0.34
N SER A 170 27.38 -2.62 -0.02
CA SER A 170 27.76 -1.26 0.38
C SER A 170 27.69 -1.07 1.88
N SER A 171 28.67 -0.35 2.45
CA SER A 171 28.68 0.09 3.85
C SER A 171 27.61 1.12 4.19
N ASP A 172 26.96 1.69 3.18
CA ASP A 172 25.86 2.65 3.35
C ASP A 172 24.58 1.99 3.88
N PHE A 173 24.49 0.66 3.78
CA PHE A 173 23.37 -0.11 4.32
C PHE A 173 23.71 -0.72 5.67
N VAL A 174 22.87 -0.47 6.67
CA VAL A 174 23.09 -0.90 8.06
C VAL A 174 21.85 -1.60 8.62
N ASN A 175 22.02 -2.33 9.72
CA ASN A 175 20.91 -2.89 10.52
C ASN A 175 19.94 -3.80 9.74
N TRP A 176 20.48 -4.64 8.86
CA TRP A 176 19.67 -5.58 8.08
C TRP A 176 18.85 -6.53 8.95
N LYS A 177 17.57 -6.59 8.69
CA LYS A 177 16.62 -7.59 9.23
C LYS A 177 15.88 -8.22 8.06
N VAL A 178 15.97 -9.53 7.93
CA VAL A 178 15.33 -10.29 6.87
C VAL A 178 14.55 -11.45 7.47
N SER A 179 13.24 -11.40 7.37
CA SER A 179 12.34 -12.49 7.72
C SER A 179 11.75 -13.05 6.44
N THR A 180 12.09 -14.30 6.14
CA THR A 180 11.66 -14.95 4.91
C THR A 180 10.44 -15.82 5.17
N THR A 181 9.28 -15.30 4.87
CA THR A 181 8.11 -16.12 4.59
C THR A 181 8.02 -16.22 3.08
N SER A 182 8.08 -17.41 2.52
CA SER A 182 7.98 -17.59 1.07
C SER A 182 6.61 -18.13 0.69
N VAL A 183 6.20 -17.83 -0.52
CA VAL A 183 4.99 -18.35 -1.16
C VAL A 183 4.94 -19.88 -1.01
N GLY A 184 3.84 -20.41 -0.48
CA GLY A 184 3.70 -21.83 -0.16
C GLY A 184 4.49 -22.32 1.06
N LYS A 185 5.09 -21.41 1.86
CA LYS A 185 5.75 -21.72 3.13
C LYS A 185 5.28 -20.72 4.20
N GLY A 186 4.00 -20.78 4.55
CA GLY A 186 3.36 -19.89 5.52
C GLY A 186 2.42 -18.86 4.90
N VAL A 187 2.28 -18.82 3.56
CA VAL A 187 1.29 -18.03 2.83
C VAL A 187 0.63 -18.85 1.75
N GLU A 188 -0.64 -18.54 1.48
CA GLU A 188 -1.45 -19.21 0.49
C GLU A 188 -0.85 -19.04 -0.90
N ASN A 189 -0.73 -20.14 -1.62
CA ASN A 189 -0.28 -20.20 -2.99
C ASN A 189 -1.18 -21.04 -3.90
N GLU A 190 -2.32 -21.48 -3.39
CA GLU A 190 -3.37 -22.15 -4.12
C GLU A 190 -4.69 -21.48 -3.87
N LEU A 191 -5.47 -21.23 -4.91
CA LEU A 191 -6.83 -20.70 -4.83
C LEU A 191 -7.81 -21.69 -5.43
N LEU A 192 -8.79 -22.12 -4.64
CA LEU A 192 -9.96 -22.83 -5.12
C LEU A 192 -11.12 -21.84 -5.29
N ILE A 193 -11.62 -21.71 -6.51
CA ILE A 193 -12.83 -20.95 -6.80
C ILE A 193 -14.02 -21.91 -6.79
N VAL A 194 -14.87 -21.75 -5.78
CA VAL A 194 -15.97 -22.68 -5.50
C VAL A 194 -17.30 -22.00 -5.79
N ASN A 195 -18.19 -22.69 -6.46
CA ASN A 195 -19.53 -22.19 -6.75
C ASN A 195 -20.37 -22.04 -5.47
N LYS A 196 -20.87 -20.84 -5.21
CA LYS A 196 -21.77 -20.54 -4.09
C LYS A 196 -23.09 -21.33 -4.14
N ASN A 197 -23.60 -21.59 -5.32
CA ASN A 197 -24.95 -22.12 -5.55
C ASN A 197 -24.96 -23.65 -5.78
N THR A 198 -24.01 -24.36 -5.18
CA THR A 198 -23.95 -25.82 -5.30
C THR A 198 -24.92 -26.49 -4.34
N SER A 199 -25.82 -27.29 -4.87
CA SER A 199 -26.72 -28.16 -4.10
C SER A 199 -26.21 -29.60 -3.99
N ASN A 200 -24.92 -29.83 -4.17
CA ASN A 200 -24.34 -31.15 -4.32
C ASN A 200 -24.07 -31.85 -2.96
N SER A 201 -24.62 -33.02 -2.77
CA SER A 201 -24.30 -33.90 -1.64
C SER A 201 -22.89 -34.51 -1.74
N GLU A 202 -22.16 -34.31 -2.84
CA GLU A 202 -20.88 -34.92 -3.13
C GLU A 202 -19.66 -34.02 -2.85
N GLY A 203 -19.90 -32.81 -2.30
CA GLY A 203 -18.83 -31.86 -1.95
C GLY A 203 -18.87 -30.56 -2.76
N PRO A 204 -17.88 -29.67 -2.58
CA PRO A 204 -17.88 -28.37 -3.23
C PRO A 204 -17.65 -28.49 -4.74
N ASN A 205 -18.46 -27.76 -5.53
CA ASN A 205 -18.22 -27.64 -6.97
C ASN A 205 -17.11 -26.62 -7.24
N ILE A 206 -15.90 -27.10 -7.54
CA ILE A 206 -14.74 -26.31 -7.86
C ILE A 206 -14.82 -25.88 -9.33
N LEU A 207 -14.92 -24.56 -9.55
CA LEU A 207 -15.00 -23.96 -10.88
C LEU A 207 -13.64 -23.75 -11.54
N ALA A 208 -12.63 -23.43 -10.71
CA ALA A 208 -11.27 -23.25 -11.17
C ALA A 208 -10.28 -23.38 -10.00
N THR A 209 -9.04 -23.76 -10.31
CA THR A 209 -7.92 -23.78 -9.37
C THR A 209 -6.75 -23.02 -9.98
N TYR A 210 -6.15 -22.13 -9.19
CA TYR A 210 -4.96 -21.37 -9.57
C TYR A 210 -3.86 -21.54 -8.54
N TYR A 211 -2.62 -21.47 -9.00
CA TYR A 211 -1.42 -21.54 -8.18
C TYR A 211 -0.55 -20.33 -8.41
N LEU A 212 -0.01 -19.76 -7.32
CA LEU A 212 0.97 -18.67 -7.39
C LEU A 212 2.38 -19.26 -7.43
N THR A 213 3.13 -18.88 -8.46
CA THR A 213 4.52 -19.28 -8.63
C THR A 213 5.47 -18.40 -7.80
N THR A 214 6.71 -18.86 -7.66
CA THR A 214 7.80 -18.07 -7.04
C THR A 214 8.22 -16.84 -7.86
N ASP A 215 7.69 -16.67 -9.07
CA ASP A 215 7.92 -15.48 -9.93
C ASP A 215 6.74 -14.50 -9.91
N ASN A 216 5.76 -14.70 -9.03
CA ASN A 216 4.53 -13.90 -8.97
C ASN A 216 3.63 -14.03 -10.19
N GLU A 217 3.66 -15.17 -10.84
CA GLU A 217 2.78 -15.50 -11.96
C GLU A 217 1.75 -16.55 -11.53
N LEU A 218 0.58 -16.52 -12.16
CA LEU A 218 -0.46 -17.51 -11.92
C LEU A 218 -0.39 -18.62 -12.97
N THR A 219 -0.61 -19.84 -12.51
CA THR A 219 -0.74 -21.03 -13.36
C THR A 219 -1.89 -21.90 -12.87
N THR A 220 -2.48 -22.68 -13.76
CA THR A 220 -3.44 -23.73 -13.42
C THR A 220 -2.76 -25.10 -13.29
N ASP A 221 -1.49 -25.19 -13.64
CA ASP A 221 -0.71 -26.43 -13.56
C ASP A 221 -0.01 -26.56 -12.20
N ILE A 222 -0.48 -27.49 -11.36
CA ILE A 222 0.14 -27.81 -10.07
C ILE A 222 1.57 -28.36 -10.24
N ASN A 223 1.89 -28.95 -11.38
CA ASN A 223 3.21 -29.51 -11.66
C ASN A 223 4.21 -28.50 -12.20
N HIS A 224 3.79 -27.25 -12.35
CA HIS A 224 4.69 -26.18 -12.77
C HIS A 224 5.90 -26.09 -11.82
N PRO A 225 7.15 -26.06 -12.32
CA PRO A 225 8.38 -26.20 -11.51
C PRO A 225 8.58 -25.08 -10.50
N LYS A 226 7.90 -23.95 -10.68
CA LYS A 226 7.96 -22.80 -9.77
C LYS A 226 6.79 -22.72 -8.79
N VAL A 227 5.96 -23.75 -8.68
CA VAL A 227 4.94 -23.87 -7.64
C VAL A 227 5.53 -24.63 -6.46
N ASN A 228 5.62 -23.96 -5.31
CA ASN A 228 6.07 -24.59 -4.06
C ASN A 228 5.03 -25.59 -3.56
N ARG A 229 5.49 -26.73 -3.08
CA ARG A 229 4.67 -27.80 -2.46
C ARG A 229 5.21 -28.20 -1.09
N PRO A 230 4.34 -28.62 -0.15
CA PRO A 230 2.88 -28.66 -0.29
C PRO A 230 2.29 -27.26 -0.47
N THR A 231 1.14 -27.17 -1.16
CA THR A 231 0.42 -25.91 -1.33
C THR A 231 -0.32 -25.52 -0.03
N ILE A 232 -0.53 -24.22 0.16
CA ILE A 232 -1.42 -23.69 1.18
C ILE A 232 -2.62 -23.08 0.45
N THR A 233 -3.80 -23.62 0.73
CA THR A 233 -5.01 -23.37 -0.03
C THR A 233 -5.82 -22.24 0.57
N LYS A 234 -6.30 -21.34 -0.28
CA LYS A 234 -7.37 -20.37 0.00
C LYS A 234 -8.61 -20.77 -0.79
N VAL A 235 -9.79 -20.54 -0.22
CA VAL A 235 -11.08 -20.79 -0.89
C VAL A 235 -11.78 -19.46 -1.14
N TYR A 236 -12.22 -19.25 -2.38
CA TYR A 236 -13.06 -18.12 -2.77
C TYR A 236 -14.44 -18.61 -3.19
N ILE A 237 -15.48 -18.07 -2.55
CA ILE A 237 -16.88 -18.39 -2.89
C ILE A 237 -17.35 -17.49 -4.03
N TYR A 238 -17.61 -18.10 -5.17
CA TYR A 238 -17.98 -17.42 -6.40
C TYR A 238 -19.45 -17.57 -6.73
N ASP A 239 -20.13 -16.45 -6.94
CA ASP A 239 -21.54 -16.44 -7.32
C ASP A 239 -21.67 -16.45 -8.85
N THR A 240 -22.05 -17.59 -9.42
CA THR A 240 -22.23 -17.75 -10.87
C THR A 240 -23.48 -17.06 -11.42
N THR A 241 -24.40 -16.61 -10.56
CA THR A 241 -25.66 -15.95 -10.96
C THR A 241 -25.54 -14.44 -11.11
N GLU A 242 -24.44 -13.86 -10.62
CA GLU A 242 -24.20 -12.41 -10.76
C GLU A 242 -23.98 -12.00 -12.22
N VAL A 243 -24.56 -10.87 -12.61
CA VAL A 243 -24.50 -10.36 -14.00
C VAL A 243 -23.09 -9.84 -14.33
N ASP A 244 -22.48 -9.08 -13.40
CA ASP A 244 -21.17 -8.43 -13.57
C ASP A 244 -20.07 -9.17 -12.77
N LYS A 245 -20.01 -10.50 -12.92
CA LYS A 245 -19.03 -11.31 -12.19
C LYS A 245 -17.63 -11.14 -12.77
N PRO A 246 -16.58 -11.05 -11.92
CA PRO A 246 -15.19 -10.99 -12.39
C PRO A 246 -14.78 -12.29 -13.09
N ALA A 247 -13.84 -12.23 -14.01
CA ALA A 247 -13.23 -13.45 -14.55
C ALA A 247 -12.47 -14.21 -13.46
N TYR A 248 -12.38 -15.53 -13.56
CA TYR A 248 -11.65 -16.35 -12.58
C TYR A 248 -10.18 -15.93 -12.45
N GLN A 249 -9.56 -15.53 -13.55
CA GLN A 249 -8.19 -15.00 -13.55
C GLN A 249 -8.07 -13.74 -12.70
N ASP A 250 -9.03 -12.81 -12.80
CA ASP A 250 -9.01 -11.55 -12.04
C ASP A 250 -9.21 -11.81 -10.54
N VAL A 251 -10.04 -12.79 -10.20
CA VAL A 251 -10.19 -13.26 -8.81
C VAL A 251 -8.85 -13.81 -8.30
N ALA A 252 -8.19 -14.67 -9.08
CA ALA A 252 -6.93 -15.26 -8.67
C ALA A 252 -5.81 -14.23 -8.55
N ASP A 253 -5.73 -13.27 -9.47
CA ASP A 253 -4.81 -12.13 -9.38
C ASP A 253 -5.03 -11.34 -8.08
N SER A 254 -6.28 -11.05 -7.75
CA SER A 254 -6.67 -10.30 -6.55
C SER A 254 -6.38 -11.06 -5.26
N GLU A 255 -6.58 -12.37 -5.22
CA GLU A 255 -6.53 -13.17 -3.99
C GLU A 255 -5.14 -13.77 -3.70
N LEU A 256 -4.30 -13.98 -4.71
CA LEU A 256 -2.99 -14.62 -4.54
C LEU A 256 -1.79 -13.70 -4.74
N LYS A 257 -1.80 -12.78 -5.73
CA LYS A 257 -0.57 -12.03 -6.07
C LYS A 257 -0.02 -11.16 -4.96
N GLY A 258 -0.85 -10.64 -4.07
CA GLY A 258 -0.40 -9.90 -2.88
C GLY A 258 0.49 -10.73 -1.96
N ASN A 259 0.32 -12.05 -1.93
CA ASN A 259 1.08 -12.97 -1.09
C ASN A 259 2.55 -13.11 -1.51
N TYR A 260 2.90 -12.71 -2.73
CA TYR A 260 4.29 -12.68 -3.20
C TYR A 260 5.20 -11.81 -2.32
N TYR A 261 4.69 -10.73 -1.73
CA TYR A 261 5.43 -9.81 -0.87
C TYR A 261 5.28 -10.13 0.63
N ALA A 262 5.02 -11.38 0.98
CA ALA A 262 4.81 -11.79 2.37
C ALA A 262 6.10 -11.80 3.24
N HIS A 263 7.28 -11.76 2.60
CA HIS A 263 8.53 -11.56 3.31
C HIS A 263 8.61 -10.16 3.92
N GLU A 264 9.37 -10.02 4.99
CA GLU A 264 9.65 -8.74 5.64
C GLU A 264 11.15 -8.49 5.60
N ILE A 265 11.53 -7.37 4.97
CA ILE A 265 12.92 -6.92 4.90
C ILE A 265 12.97 -5.49 5.39
N SER A 266 13.90 -5.19 6.28
CA SER A 266 14.19 -3.82 6.68
C SER A 266 15.69 -3.61 6.86
N PHE A 267 16.15 -2.40 6.56
CA PHE A 267 17.53 -1.96 6.80
C PHE A 267 17.60 -0.43 6.83
N GLY A 268 18.67 0.10 7.36
CA GLY A 268 18.98 1.52 7.32
C GLY A 268 19.81 1.86 6.08
N LEU A 269 19.54 3.03 5.47
CA LEU A 269 20.38 3.67 4.48
C LEU A 269 20.87 5.01 5.05
N TYR A 270 22.16 5.25 5.08
CA TYR A 270 22.68 6.53 5.57
C TYR A 270 22.13 7.71 4.77
N LEU A 271 21.75 8.80 5.46
CA LEU A 271 21.15 9.98 4.85
C LEU A 271 22.06 10.73 3.87
N ASN A 272 23.38 10.57 4.01
CA ASN A 272 24.39 11.12 3.10
C ASN A 272 24.76 10.17 1.96
N SER A 273 24.12 9.00 1.86
CA SER A 273 24.37 8.04 0.78
C SER A 273 23.97 8.62 -0.57
N GLN A 274 24.78 8.33 -1.58
CA GLN A 274 24.49 8.68 -2.98
C GLN A 274 23.92 7.50 -3.79
N LEU A 275 23.65 6.37 -3.12
CA LEU A 275 23.19 5.14 -3.79
C LEU A 275 21.75 5.24 -4.27
N ILE A 276 20.90 5.90 -3.49
CA ILE A 276 19.46 6.04 -3.78
C ILE A 276 19.06 7.47 -3.42
N SER A 277 18.40 8.16 -4.34
CA SER A 277 17.81 9.46 -4.04
C SER A 277 16.68 9.34 -3.03
N PHE A 278 16.61 10.24 -2.05
CA PHE A 278 15.52 10.25 -1.08
C PHE A 278 14.13 10.37 -1.77
N GLU A 279 14.07 11.07 -2.89
CA GLU A 279 12.83 11.23 -3.69
C GLU A 279 12.33 9.91 -4.28
N ASP A 280 13.21 8.92 -4.45
CA ASP A 280 12.86 7.58 -4.92
C ASP A 280 12.33 6.67 -3.81
N LEU A 281 12.49 7.08 -2.55
CA LEU A 281 12.06 6.33 -1.37
C LEU A 281 10.59 6.64 -1.04
N THR A 282 9.70 6.33 -1.97
CA THR A 282 8.25 6.51 -1.81
C THR A 282 7.56 5.14 -1.74
N GLU A 283 6.52 5.03 -0.91
CA GLU A 283 5.75 3.79 -0.78
C GLU A 283 5.23 3.33 -2.16
N GLY A 284 5.22 2.03 -2.37
CA GLY A 284 4.87 1.41 -3.64
C GLY A 284 6.02 1.26 -4.63
N THR A 285 7.19 1.88 -4.38
CA THR A 285 8.37 1.68 -5.23
C THR A 285 8.80 0.22 -5.22
N LEU A 286 8.89 -0.37 -6.42
CA LEU A 286 9.35 -1.74 -6.59
C LEU A 286 10.87 -1.83 -6.38
N VAL A 287 11.34 -2.96 -5.86
CA VAL A 287 12.75 -3.14 -5.54
C VAL A 287 13.19 -4.58 -5.71
N ASN A 288 14.39 -4.76 -6.25
CA ASN A 288 15.12 -6.02 -6.21
C ASN A 288 16.23 -5.89 -5.16
N ILE A 289 16.14 -6.66 -4.08
CA ILE A 289 17.09 -6.64 -2.97
C ILE A 289 17.94 -7.90 -3.03
N SER A 290 19.24 -7.75 -3.26
CA SER A 290 20.21 -8.86 -3.19
C SER A 290 20.88 -8.83 -1.82
N HIS A 291 20.61 -9.87 -1.02
CA HIS A 291 21.17 -10.02 0.32
C HIS A 291 21.67 -11.45 0.53
N LYS A 292 22.95 -11.59 0.91
CA LYS A 292 23.62 -12.89 1.15
C LYS A 292 23.46 -13.88 -0.03
N GLY A 293 23.55 -13.38 -1.25
CA GLY A 293 23.44 -14.20 -2.47
C GLY A 293 22.01 -14.53 -2.89
N VAL A 294 20.99 -14.11 -2.15
CA VAL A 294 19.58 -14.28 -2.51
C VAL A 294 19.00 -12.96 -3.00
N THR A 295 18.25 -12.98 -4.10
CA THR A 295 17.56 -11.80 -4.61
C THR A 295 16.06 -11.89 -4.29
N TYR A 296 15.56 -10.87 -3.60
CA TYR A 296 14.15 -10.69 -3.26
C TYR A 296 13.56 -9.60 -4.15
N ARG A 297 12.49 -9.92 -4.86
CA ARG A 297 11.62 -8.90 -5.45
C ARG A 297 10.67 -8.42 -4.37
N SER A 298 10.61 -7.13 -4.13
CA SER A 298 9.84 -6.56 -3.04
C SER A 298 9.24 -5.20 -3.42
N VAL A 299 8.56 -4.60 -2.47
CA VAL A 299 7.94 -3.28 -2.59
C VAL A 299 8.21 -2.50 -1.31
N LEU A 300 8.55 -1.22 -1.45
CA LEU A 300 8.73 -0.32 -0.30
C LEU A 300 7.35 -0.03 0.31
N THR A 301 7.19 -0.38 1.58
CA THR A 301 5.93 -0.20 2.32
C THR A 301 5.99 0.91 3.34
N GLY A 302 7.19 1.26 3.78
CA GLY A 302 7.35 2.35 4.74
C GLY A 302 8.79 2.82 4.90
N ILE A 303 8.92 4.04 5.41
CA ILE A 303 10.17 4.67 5.77
C ILE A 303 10.08 5.25 7.19
N SER A 304 11.17 5.20 7.95
CA SER A 304 11.23 5.91 9.22
C SER A 304 12.62 6.52 9.45
N PHE A 305 12.66 7.73 9.99
CA PHE A 305 13.90 8.44 10.32
C PHE A 305 13.63 9.52 11.38
N SER A 306 14.68 9.96 12.06
CA SER A 306 14.58 10.99 13.08
C SER A 306 15.86 11.83 13.13
N ASN A 307 15.83 12.95 13.86
CA ASN A 307 17.03 13.75 14.10
C ASN A 307 18.03 13.13 15.07
N THR A 308 17.73 11.95 15.60
CA THR A 308 18.65 11.17 16.46
C THR A 308 19.37 10.06 15.72
N THR A 309 19.07 9.86 14.43
CA THR A 309 19.67 8.84 13.57
C THR A 309 20.23 9.49 12.31
N ASP A 310 21.34 8.96 11.82
CA ASP A 310 22.00 9.38 10.58
C ASP A 310 21.60 8.52 9.37
N TYR A 311 20.59 7.68 9.53
CA TYR A 311 20.04 6.82 8.48
C TYR A 311 18.52 6.84 8.45
N VAL A 312 17.97 6.57 7.27
CA VAL A 312 16.57 6.26 7.07
C VAL A 312 16.37 4.75 7.11
N THR A 313 15.44 4.27 7.93
CA THR A 313 15.03 2.87 7.93
C THR A 313 14.01 2.65 6.83
N LEU A 314 14.27 1.69 5.96
CA LEU A 314 13.41 1.27 4.86
C LEU A 314 12.74 -0.06 5.21
N LYS A 315 11.43 -0.15 4.97
CA LYS A 315 10.63 -1.36 5.23
C LYS A 315 10.06 -1.87 3.90
N PHE A 316 10.24 -3.15 3.63
CA PHE A 316 9.85 -3.78 2.37
C PHE A 316 9.03 -5.05 2.60
N GLY A 317 8.03 -5.26 1.75
CA GLY A 317 7.17 -6.43 1.83
C GLY A 317 6.15 -6.33 2.96
N HIS A 318 5.88 -7.45 3.65
CA HIS A 318 4.90 -7.54 4.76
C HIS A 318 3.45 -7.20 4.35
N ILE A 319 3.10 -7.51 3.11
CA ILE A 319 1.80 -7.15 2.51
C ILE A 319 0.70 -8.16 2.83
N ARG A 320 1.02 -9.27 3.50
CA ARG A 320 0.04 -10.31 3.84
C ARG A 320 -1.13 -9.78 4.69
N SER A 321 -2.31 -10.37 4.50
CA SER A 321 -3.47 -10.11 5.35
C SER A 321 -3.18 -10.55 6.79
N ARG A 322 -3.55 -9.73 7.77
CA ARG A 322 -3.49 -10.12 9.18
C ARG A 322 -4.66 -11.05 9.49
N LEU A 323 -4.48 -11.93 10.49
CA LEU A 323 -5.56 -12.81 10.95
C LEU A 323 -6.82 -12.03 11.35
N SER A 324 -6.67 -10.83 11.90
CA SER A 324 -7.78 -9.93 12.22
C SER A 324 -8.54 -9.40 11.00
N GLU A 325 -7.92 -9.36 9.82
CA GLU A 325 -8.55 -8.96 8.56
C GLU A 325 -9.31 -10.12 7.91
N LEU A 326 -8.95 -11.35 8.27
CA LEU A 326 -9.60 -12.58 7.79
C LEU A 326 -10.82 -12.98 8.63
N LEU A 327 -10.94 -12.43 9.84
CA LEU A 327 -12.02 -12.75 10.79
C LEU A 327 -13.17 -11.71 10.78
N ASN A 328 -13.07 -10.68 9.96
CA ASN A 328 -14.12 -9.69 9.68
C ASN A 328 -14.61 -9.88 8.25
#